data_cf1146bceff9dc6a33ee75ed4382e89b
#
_entry.id   cf1146bceff9dc6a33ee75ed4382e89b
#
_cell.length_a   1.000
_cell.length_b   1.000
_cell.length_c   1.000
_cell.angle_alpha   90.00
_cell.angle_beta   90.00
_cell.angle_gamma   90.00
#
_symmetry.space_group_name_H-M   'P 1'
#
loop_
_entity.id
_entity.type
_entity.pdbx_description
1 polymer ?
#
loop_
_entity_poly.entity_id
_entity_poly.type
_entity_poly.pdbx_seq_one_letter_code
_entity_poly.pdbx_strand_id
1 'polypeptide(L)'
;MDELKNELFAYVKENTFKETDTLQSDTKLFIEGIFDSMGFALLLDYLESKFQITADDSDLIEENFESIDAIADFITRKNPALVRAA
;
A
#
# COMPACT_ATOMS: atom_id res chain seq x y z
N MET A 1 0.53 11.95 -6.67
CA MET A 1 0.90 11.25 -5.42
C MET A 1 -0.20 11.32 -4.37
N ASP A 2 -0.81 12.50 -4.20
CA ASP A 2 -1.83 12.64 -3.14
C ASP A 2 -3.06 11.78 -3.39
N GLU A 3 -3.53 11.68 -4.64
CA GLU A 3 -4.66 10.82 -4.97
C GLU A 3 -4.33 9.36 -4.72
N LEU A 4 -3.13 8.95 -5.07
CA LEU A 4 -2.68 7.58 -4.84
C LEU A 4 -2.66 7.26 -3.35
N LYS A 5 -2.10 8.16 -2.55
CA LYS A 5 -2.06 7.96 -1.11
C LYS A 5 -3.45 7.97 -0.50
N ASN A 6 -4.34 8.83 -0.99
CA ASN A 6 -5.73 8.87 -0.52
C ASN A 6 -6.44 7.54 -0.79
N GLU A 7 -6.23 6.95 -1.95
CA GLU A 7 -6.81 5.64 -2.26
C GLU A 7 -6.25 4.56 -1.34
N LEU A 8 -4.96 4.61 -1.05
CA LEU A 8 -4.34 3.65 -0.14
C LEU A 8 -4.85 3.82 1.29
N PHE A 9 -5.02 5.05 1.75
CA PHE A 9 -5.63 5.31 3.05
C PHE A 9 -7.02 4.72 3.13
N ALA A 10 -7.84 4.94 2.11
CA ALA A 10 -9.19 4.40 2.09
C ALA A 10 -9.19 2.88 2.14
N TYR A 11 -8.31 2.25 1.37
CA TYR A 11 -8.21 0.80 1.37
C TYR A 11 -7.80 0.27 2.74
N VAL A 12 -6.81 0.88 3.36
CA VAL A 12 -6.35 0.46 4.69
C VAL A 12 -7.47 0.59 5.70
N LYS A 13 -8.17 1.71 5.70
CA LYS A 13 -9.26 1.96 6.65
C LYS A 13 -10.40 0.95 6.50
N GLU A 14 -10.68 0.53 5.28
CA GLU A 14 -11.76 -0.42 5.01
C GLU A 14 -11.38 -1.85 5.32
N ASN A 15 -10.10 -2.17 5.37
CA ASN A 15 -9.63 -3.55 5.44
C ASN A 15 -8.86 -3.88 6.72
N THR A 16 -8.98 -3.05 7.75
CA THR A 16 -8.40 -3.34 9.05
C THR A 16 -9.45 -3.20 10.14
N PHE A 17 -9.28 -4.00 11.20
CA PHE A 17 -10.12 -3.90 12.39
C PHE A 17 -9.51 -2.98 13.45
N LYS A 18 -8.30 -2.48 13.20
CA LYS A 18 -7.63 -1.56 14.11
C LYS A 18 -8.18 -0.15 13.93
N GLU A 19 -8.07 0.66 14.96
CA GLU A 19 -8.42 2.08 14.84
C GLU A 19 -7.44 2.76 13.92
N THR A 20 -7.98 3.60 13.03
CA THR A 20 -7.18 4.31 12.04
C THR A 20 -7.23 5.81 12.21
N ASP A 21 -7.74 6.29 13.35
CA ASP A 21 -7.83 7.73 13.62
C ASP A 21 -6.47 8.42 13.62
N THR A 22 -5.44 7.69 14.01
CA THR A 22 -4.07 8.22 14.05
C THR A 22 -3.23 7.74 12.88
N LEU A 23 -3.84 7.09 11.89
CA LEU A 23 -3.12 6.56 10.74
C LEU A 23 -2.53 7.71 9.92
N GLN A 24 -1.24 7.62 9.66
CA GLN A 24 -0.52 8.57 8.83
C GLN A 24 0.17 7.83 7.70
N SER A 25 0.69 8.58 6.73
CA SER A 25 1.33 7.97 5.57
C SER A 25 2.61 7.20 5.93
N ASP A 26 3.26 7.55 7.03
CA ASP A 26 4.47 6.89 7.50
C ASP A 26 4.24 5.88 8.62
N THR A 27 2.99 5.64 9.00
CA THR A 27 2.66 4.64 10.02
C THR A 27 3.15 3.26 9.58
N LYS A 28 3.81 2.54 10.49
CA LYS A 28 4.34 1.20 10.21
C LYS A 28 3.24 0.18 10.28
N LEU A 29 2.70 -0.20 9.13
CA LEU A 29 1.48 -0.99 9.02
C LEU A 29 1.57 -2.37 9.66
N PHE A 30 2.72 -3.03 9.55
CA PHE A 30 2.89 -4.36 10.13
C PHE A 30 3.27 -4.29 11.60
N ILE A 31 4.12 -3.36 11.97
CA ILE A 31 4.55 -3.19 13.35
C ILE A 31 3.38 -2.78 14.23
N GLU A 32 2.53 -1.91 13.73
CA GLU A 32 1.35 -1.44 14.46
C GLU A 32 0.19 -2.45 14.40
N GLY A 33 0.35 -3.55 13.68
CA GLY A 33 -0.65 -4.59 13.61
C GLY A 33 -1.84 -4.27 12.72
N ILE A 34 -1.71 -3.30 11.84
CA ILE A 34 -2.78 -2.93 10.91
C ILE A 34 -2.95 -4.01 9.86
N PHE A 35 -1.84 -4.60 9.40
CA PHE A 35 -1.87 -5.75 8.50
C PHE A 35 -1.12 -6.93 9.11
N ASP A 36 -1.64 -8.14 8.87
CA ASP A 36 -0.97 -9.40 9.11
C ASP A 36 -0.65 -10.07 7.77
N SER A 37 -0.25 -11.34 7.80
CA SER A 37 0.12 -12.06 6.58
C SER A 37 -1.03 -12.15 5.58
N MET A 38 -2.24 -12.39 6.06
CA MET A 38 -3.41 -12.47 5.20
C MET A 38 -3.75 -11.10 4.63
N GLY A 39 -3.68 -10.05 5.47
CA GLY A 39 -3.91 -8.69 5.03
C GLY A 39 -2.91 -8.27 3.97
N PHE A 40 -1.66 -8.70 4.10
CA PHE A 40 -0.63 -8.43 3.11
C PHE A 40 -0.96 -9.09 1.76
N ALA A 41 -1.39 -10.35 1.79
CA ALA A 41 -1.76 -11.06 0.56
C ALA A 41 -2.92 -10.37 -0.15
N LEU A 42 -3.92 -9.92 0.61
CA LEU A 42 -5.06 -9.19 0.05
C LEU A 42 -4.62 -7.84 -0.51
N LEU A 43 -3.69 -7.18 0.17
CA LEU A 43 -3.13 -5.91 -0.30
C LEU A 43 -2.44 -6.08 -1.64
N LEU A 44 -1.61 -7.12 -1.78
CA LEU A 44 -0.92 -7.38 -3.04
C LEU A 44 -1.91 -7.59 -4.18
N ASP A 45 -2.94 -8.41 -3.94
CA ASP A 45 -3.97 -8.66 -4.94
C ASP A 45 -4.66 -7.36 -5.36
N TYR A 46 -5.00 -6.52 -4.40
CA TYR A 46 -5.60 -5.23 -4.65
C TYR A 46 -4.68 -4.33 -5.49
N LEU A 47 -3.40 -4.25 -5.12
CA LEU A 47 -2.45 -3.39 -5.82
C LEU A 47 -2.25 -3.84 -7.27
N GLU A 48 -2.15 -5.14 -7.48
CA GLU A 48 -1.95 -5.68 -8.84
C GLU A 48 -3.16 -5.42 -9.71
N SER A 49 -4.36 -5.59 -9.17
CA SER A 49 -5.60 -5.38 -9.91
C SER A 49 -5.89 -3.91 -10.13
N LYS A 50 -5.74 -3.10 -9.10
CA LYS A 50 -6.14 -1.70 -9.13
C LYS A 50 -5.16 -0.85 -9.93
N PHE A 51 -3.88 -1.09 -9.76
CA PHE A 51 -2.83 -0.26 -10.34
C PHE A 51 -2.09 -0.94 -11.49
N GLN A 52 -2.53 -2.15 -11.87
CA GLN A 52 -1.99 -2.88 -13.00
C GLN A 52 -0.47 -3.05 -12.92
N ILE A 53 -0.01 -3.44 -11.75
CA ILE A 53 1.40 -3.73 -11.52
C ILE A 53 1.57 -5.22 -11.25
N THR A 54 2.80 -5.71 -11.32
CA THR A 54 3.14 -7.07 -10.95
C THR A 54 4.29 -7.02 -9.95
N ALA A 55 4.10 -7.66 -8.79
CA ALA A 55 5.15 -7.75 -7.79
C ALA A 55 5.92 -9.04 -8.00
N ASP A 56 7.22 -8.92 -8.21
CA ASP A 56 8.11 -10.07 -8.32
C ASP A 56 8.53 -10.53 -6.93
N ASP A 57 9.07 -11.76 -6.83
CA ASP A 57 9.54 -12.26 -5.53
C ASP A 57 10.54 -11.31 -4.86
N SER A 58 11.41 -10.69 -5.66
CA SER A 58 12.39 -9.74 -5.15
C SER A 58 11.77 -8.45 -4.62
N ASP A 59 10.54 -8.15 -5.00
CA ASP A 59 9.81 -6.97 -4.53
C ASP A 59 9.13 -7.22 -3.19
N LEU A 60 8.97 -8.47 -2.79
CA LEU A 60 8.23 -8.85 -1.60
C LEU A 60 9.09 -8.71 -0.34
N ILE A 61 9.54 -7.50 -0.09
CA ILE A 61 10.31 -7.15 1.10
C ILE A 61 9.53 -6.14 1.92
N GLU A 62 9.71 -6.20 3.23
CA GLU A 62 8.97 -5.34 4.16
C GLU A 62 9.12 -3.86 3.81
N GLU A 63 10.30 -3.45 3.40
CA GLU A 63 10.60 -2.06 3.09
C GLU A 63 9.68 -1.45 2.03
N ASN A 64 9.18 -2.27 1.10
CA ASN A 64 8.30 -1.79 0.04
C ASN A 64 6.86 -1.62 0.51
N PHE A 65 6.48 -2.22 1.63
CA PHE A 65 5.09 -2.28 2.07
C PHE A 65 4.90 -1.85 3.52
N GLU A 66 5.91 -1.31 4.15
CA GLU A 66 5.86 -1.01 5.58
C GLU A 66 4.95 0.16 5.94
N SER A 67 4.66 1.03 4.98
CA SER A 67 3.83 2.21 5.21
C SER A 67 3.12 2.61 3.92
N ILE A 68 2.15 3.51 4.02
CA ILE A 68 1.47 4.04 2.84
C ILE A 68 2.47 4.77 1.94
N ASP A 69 3.42 5.52 2.52
CA ASP A 69 4.48 6.16 1.75
C ASP A 69 5.29 5.14 0.95
N ALA A 70 5.69 4.05 1.60
CA ALA A 70 6.48 3.01 0.94
C ALA A 70 5.68 2.35 -0.18
N ILE A 71 4.41 2.04 0.07
CA ILE A 71 3.53 1.42 -0.93
C ILE A 71 3.35 2.35 -2.13
N ALA A 72 3.10 3.62 -1.87
CA ALA A 72 2.92 4.61 -2.95
C ALA A 72 4.19 4.72 -3.80
N ASP A 73 5.35 4.72 -3.17
CA ASP A 73 6.63 4.76 -3.88
C ASP A 73 6.83 3.51 -4.72
N PHE A 74 6.51 2.34 -4.16
CA PHE A 74 6.60 1.07 -4.88
C PHE A 74 5.71 1.08 -6.12
N ILE A 75 4.45 1.51 -5.98
CA ILE A 75 3.51 1.58 -7.11
C ILE A 75 4.06 2.51 -8.18
N THR A 76 4.57 3.67 -7.78
CA THR A 76 5.11 4.65 -8.72
C THR A 76 6.31 4.10 -9.48
N ARG A 77 7.17 3.35 -8.81
CA ARG A 77 8.32 2.72 -9.47
C ARG A 77 7.89 1.65 -10.46
N LYS A 78 6.85 0.89 -10.13
CA LYS A 78 6.36 -0.19 -10.99
C LYS A 78 5.54 0.32 -12.15
N ASN A 79 4.81 1.41 -11.97
CA ASN A 79 3.95 1.96 -13.02
C ASN A 79 4.00 3.50 -12.99
N PRO A 80 5.08 4.09 -13.52
CA PRO A 80 5.23 5.56 -13.52
C PRO A 80 4.11 6.30 -14.25
N ALA A 81 3.43 5.64 -15.16
CA ALA A 81 2.34 6.25 -15.92
C ALA A 81 1.19 6.71 -15.03
N LEU A 82 0.99 6.08 -13.87
CA LEU A 82 -0.05 6.48 -12.93
C LEU A 82 0.15 7.90 -12.43
N VAL A 83 1.39 8.29 -12.19
CA VAL A 83 1.69 9.62 -11.70
C VAL A 83 1.60 10.64 -12.82
N ARG A 84 2.03 10.27 -14.01
CA ARG A 84 1.98 11.18 -15.17
C ARG A 84 0.57 11.43 -15.66
N ALA A 85 -0.33 10.48 -15.45
CA ALA A 85 -1.71 10.60 -15.89
C ALA A 85 -2.52 11.52 -14.97
N ALA A 86 -2.01 11.77 -13.80
CA ALA A 86 -2.63 12.70 -12.88
C ALA A 86 -2.11 14.13 -13.12
#